data_2691c1194647634fdd54e8e672c7f62b
#
_entry.id   2691c1194647634fdd54e8e672c7f62b
#
_cell.length_a   1.000
_cell.length_b   1.000
_cell.length_c   1.000
_cell.angle_alpha   90.00
_cell.angle_beta   90.00
_cell.angle_gamma   90.00
#
_symmetry.space_group_name_H-M   'P 1'
#
loop_
_entity.id
_entity.type
_entity.pdbx_description
1 polymer ?
#
loop_
_entity_poly.entity_id
_entity_poly.type
_entity_poly.pdbx_seq_one_letter_code
_entity_poly.pdbx_strand_id
1 'polypeptide(L)'
;MKDSSKFEHFVVGTHMFQTQPEVLERAAALAAAAVVPPTGDLFHPKIYLFRNGQRIRCVVGSPNLTKAAMSRNVEASVLLDGSLDDAALVELSRFVAEAWKGAEDISHEFLYRYRHQYAAKTAARQELIKFADVRPPSKPNTKRAPHDMSWADYLVQVRSSSHPSAHLFKERLGVLTKARALFATGIPYAKWNEDDRKLVAGTLGRKKSQQPGVDYGLFGSMGASGTFANLVIEAPTGLSHALDFIPLMGAVTQDDYDRYCKAFRAAFDQDGRVGGLPTATRLLAMKRPDAFVCIDSANRKDLCENFGVSPSTTNLENYWQRIIEPMHGDPWWRHPQPSNAADAEIWLGRAALLDAIYYTPR
;
A
#
# COMPACT_ATOMS: atom_id res chain seq x y z
N MET A 1 -7.19 20.54 32.29
CA MET A 1 -6.32 21.62 32.78
C MET A 1 -6.96 22.13 34.07
N LYS A 2 -6.21 22.11 35.19
CA LYS A 2 -6.81 22.44 36.50
C LYS A 2 -6.90 23.95 36.79
N ASP A 3 -6.20 24.77 36.00
CA ASP A 3 -6.20 26.25 36.20
C ASP A 3 -5.99 26.91 34.83
N SER A 4 -7.08 27.36 34.22
CA SER A 4 -7.08 28.01 32.91
C SER A 4 -6.59 29.47 32.96
N SER A 5 -6.59 30.09 34.14
CA SER A 5 -6.17 31.51 34.33
C SER A 5 -4.68 31.74 34.09
N LYS A 6 -3.88 30.65 34.04
CA LYS A 6 -2.44 30.69 33.82
C LYS A 6 -2.00 30.66 32.35
N PHE A 7 -2.92 30.45 31.43
CA PHE A 7 -2.64 30.49 30.01
C PHE A 7 -2.72 31.94 29.48
N GLU A 8 -1.62 32.46 28.93
CA GLU A 8 -1.63 33.74 28.23
C GLU A 8 -1.98 33.54 26.74
N HIS A 9 -1.36 32.54 26.08
CA HIS A 9 -1.60 32.21 24.69
C HIS A 9 -1.45 30.70 24.51
N PHE A 10 -2.39 30.06 23.79
CA PHE A 10 -2.33 28.70 23.36
C PHE A 10 -2.70 28.64 21.88
N VAL A 11 -1.71 28.51 21.00
CA VAL A 11 -1.90 28.43 19.56
C VAL A 11 -1.67 27.01 19.10
N VAL A 12 -2.62 26.43 18.37
CA VAL A 12 -2.55 25.05 17.87
C VAL A 12 -2.72 24.98 16.36
N GLY A 13 -1.79 24.32 15.68
CA GLY A 13 -1.90 24.04 14.25
C GLY A 13 -2.85 22.87 13.96
N THR A 14 -3.56 22.95 12.86
CA THR A 14 -4.50 21.92 12.41
C THR A 14 -4.11 21.28 11.08
N HIS A 15 -2.93 21.61 10.58
CA HIS A 15 -2.40 21.05 9.34
C HIS A 15 -2.32 19.52 9.41
N MET A 16 -2.56 18.89 8.26
CA MET A 16 -2.59 17.43 8.10
C MET A 16 -3.57 16.73 9.05
N PHE A 17 -4.51 17.45 9.68
CA PHE A 17 -5.49 16.89 10.62
C PHE A 17 -4.84 16.07 11.76
N GLN A 18 -3.68 16.50 12.27
CA GLN A 18 -2.98 15.80 13.35
C GLN A 18 -3.60 16.05 14.72
N THR A 19 -4.24 17.20 14.90
CA THR A 19 -4.90 17.56 16.16
C THR A 19 -6.29 16.94 16.22
N GLN A 20 -6.57 16.20 17.28
CA GLN A 20 -7.89 15.58 17.47
C GLN A 20 -8.98 16.64 17.69
N PRO A 21 -10.18 16.48 17.11
CA PRO A 21 -11.29 17.43 17.32
C PRO A 21 -11.62 17.69 18.78
N GLU A 22 -11.55 16.66 19.63
CA GLU A 22 -11.82 16.76 21.08
C GLU A 22 -10.80 17.65 21.80
N VAL A 23 -9.57 17.74 21.29
CA VAL A 23 -8.55 18.66 21.83
C VAL A 23 -8.91 20.10 21.50
N LEU A 24 -9.38 20.35 20.26
CA LEU A 24 -9.83 21.68 19.85
C LEU A 24 -11.08 22.14 20.60
N GLU A 25 -12.03 21.23 20.87
CA GLU A 25 -13.22 21.52 21.67
C GLU A 25 -12.87 21.93 23.11
N ARG A 26 -11.91 21.21 23.71
CA ARG A 26 -11.40 21.57 25.05
C ARG A 26 -10.62 22.86 25.02
N ALA A 27 -9.89 23.15 23.94
CA ALA A 27 -9.15 24.38 23.75
C ALA A 27 -10.13 25.57 23.56
N ALA A 28 -11.22 25.38 22.83
CA ALA A 28 -12.25 26.40 22.63
C ALA A 28 -12.88 26.91 23.96
N ALA A 29 -12.84 26.10 25.02
CA ALA A 29 -13.27 26.51 26.35
C ALA A 29 -12.25 27.41 27.08
N LEU A 30 -11.07 27.64 26.52
CA LEU A 30 -10.03 28.51 27.05
C LEU A 30 -10.10 29.84 26.32
N ALA A 31 -10.30 30.94 27.03
CA ALA A 31 -10.32 32.28 26.44
C ALA A 31 -9.00 32.67 25.75
N ALA A 32 -7.89 31.99 26.08
CA ALA A 32 -6.56 32.22 25.56
C ALA A 32 -6.13 31.17 24.51
N ALA A 33 -7.07 30.49 23.83
CA ALA A 33 -6.77 29.52 22.81
C ALA A 33 -7.20 29.96 21.42
N ALA A 34 -6.33 29.72 20.43
CA ALA A 34 -6.59 30.03 19.03
C ALA A 34 -6.01 28.94 18.13
N VAL A 35 -6.45 28.90 16.89
CA VAL A 35 -6.09 27.87 15.91
C VAL A 35 -5.47 28.49 14.66
N VAL A 36 -4.44 27.83 14.13
CA VAL A 36 -3.98 28.07 12.77
C VAL A 36 -4.64 27.06 11.85
N PRO A 37 -5.52 27.50 10.92
CA PRO A 37 -6.26 26.60 10.04
C PRO A 37 -5.33 25.86 9.07
N PRO A 38 -5.79 24.73 8.46
CA PRO A 38 -4.98 23.89 7.60
C PRO A 38 -4.82 24.46 6.16
N THR A 39 -4.66 25.78 6.06
CA THR A 39 -4.51 26.52 4.79
C THR A 39 -3.17 27.24 4.80
N GLY A 40 -2.47 27.23 3.66
CA GLY A 40 -1.17 27.88 3.54
C GLY A 40 0.00 27.00 4.03
N ASP A 41 1.05 27.67 4.51
CA ASP A 41 2.28 27.02 4.96
C ASP A 41 2.09 26.24 6.25
N LEU A 42 2.88 25.16 6.41
CA LEU A 42 2.79 24.27 7.56
C LEU A 42 3.17 24.98 8.86
N PHE A 43 2.21 25.21 9.74
CA PHE A 43 2.46 25.68 11.11
C PHE A 43 2.82 24.50 12.02
N HIS A 44 4.10 24.38 12.38
CA HIS A 44 4.59 23.22 13.14
C HIS A 44 5.58 23.52 14.29
N PRO A 45 5.56 24.69 14.92
CA PRO A 45 6.44 24.99 16.05
C PRO A 45 6.02 24.21 17.31
N LYS A 46 7.00 23.83 18.13
CA LYS A 46 6.82 23.27 19.47
C LYS A 46 7.60 24.12 20.43
N ILE A 47 6.95 25.19 20.91
CA ILE A 47 7.50 26.19 21.81
C ILE A 47 6.61 26.24 23.04
N TYR A 48 7.21 26.07 24.20
CA TYR A 48 6.53 26.14 25.50
C TYR A 48 7.23 27.21 26.31
N LEU A 49 6.57 28.38 26.50
CA LEU A 49 7.10 29.55 27.17
C LEU A 49 6.39 29.72 28.51
N PHE A 50 7.17 29.86 29.56
CA PHE A 50 6.71 30.03 30.95
C PHE A 50 7.30 31.31 31.51
N ARG A 51 6.46 32.22 32.02
CA ARG A 51 6.87 33.48 32.63
C ARG A 51 6.50 33.52 34.12
N ASN A 52 7.44 33.96 34.92
CA ASN A 52 7.23 34.23 36.34
C ASN A 52 7.95 35.55 36.72
N GLY A 53 7.21 36.66 36.74
CA GLY A 53 7.78 38.00 36.90
C GLY A 53 8.74 38.30 35.75
N GLN A 54 10.00 38.59 36.06
CA GLN A 54 11.05 38.91 35.08
C GLN A 54 11.75 37.68 34.50
N ARG A 55 11.48 36.51 35.06
CA ARG A 55 12.11 35.26 34.61
C ARG A 55 11.30 34.57 33.55
N ILE A 56 11.96 34.15 32.48
CA ILE A 56 11.37 33.39 31.40
C ILE A 56 12.10 32.05 31.25
N ARG A 57 11.33 30.99 31.09
CA ARG A 57 11.81 29.68 30.63
C ARG A 57 11.13 29.33 29.35
N CYS A 58 11.90 28.89 28.37
CA CYS A 58 11.37 28.42 27.10
C CYS A 58 11.92 27.06 26.74
N VAL A 59 11.02 26.13 26.41
CA VAL A 59 11.38 24.84 25.83
C VAL A 59 11.06 24.86 24.34
N VAL A 60 12.07 24.65 23.52
CA VAL A 60 11.93 24.49 22.05
C VAL A 60 12.46 23.16 21.63
N GLY A 61 11.70 22.42 20.82
CA GLY A 61 12.17 21.09 20.40
C GLY A 61 11.22 20.34 19.50
N SER A 62 11.39 19.04 19.46
CA SER A 62 10.57 18.13 18.66
C SER A 62 9.25 17.70 19.31
N PRO A 63 9.08 17.65 20.66
CA PRO A 63 7.89 17.04 21.26
C PRO A 63 6.62 17.88 21.04
N ASN A 64 5.60 17.24 20.48
CA ASN A 64 4.24 17.79 20.51
C ASN A 64 3.62 17.67 21.91
N LEU A 65 2.59 18.44 22.21
CA LEU A 65 1.82 18.31 23.46
C LEU A 65 0.92 17.06 23.42
N THR A 66 1.54 15.88 23.35
CA THR A 66 0.87 14.58 23.30
C THR A 66 1.43 13.64 24.35
N LYS A 67 0.60 12.68 24.82
CA LYS A 67 1.06 11.67 25.76
C LYS A 67 2.26 10.87 25.23
N ALA A 68 2.27 10.56 23.92
CA ALA A 68 3.35 9.80 23.31
C ALA A 68 4.66 10.60 23.30
N ALA A 69 4.64 11.88 22.90
CA ALA A 69 5.81 12.75 22.90
C ALA A 69 6.36 12.98 24.29
N MET A 70 5.49 13.02 25.32
CA MET A 70 5.89 13.24 26.71
C MET A 70 6.33 11.96 27.45
N SER A 71 6.21 10.75 26.87
CA SER A 71 6.47 9.52 27.60
C SER A 71 7.11 8.37 26.84
N ARG A 72 7.03 8.31 25.50
CA ARG A 72 7.45 7.14 24.72
C ARG A 72 8.31 7.45 23.51
N ASN A 73 8.11 8.61 22.87
CA ASN A 73 8.87 8.96 21.69
C ASN A 73 10.32 9.33 22.06
N VAL A 74 11.21 9.18 21.10
CA VAL A 74 12.55 9.75 21.18
C VAL A 74 12.46 11.19 20.73
N GLU A 75 12.66 12.12 21.65
CA GLU A 75 12.48 13.55 21.42
C GLU A 75 13.73 14.31 21.87
N ALA A 76 13.99 15.46 21.26
CA ALA A 76 15.07 16.36 21.66
C ALA A 76 14.53 17.76 21.91
N SER A 77 14.98 18.41 22.98
CA SER A 77 14.57 19.77 23.33
C SER A 77 15.71 20.57 23.94
N VAL A 78 15.67 21.87 23.74
CA VAL A 78 16.53 22.83 24.40
C VAL A 78 15.70 23.60 25.42
N LEU A 79 16.20 23.71 26.63
CA LEU A 79 15.65 24.59 27.66
C LEU A 79 16.50 25.86 27.72
N LEU A 80 15.87 27.00 27.51
CA LEU A 80 16.42 28.32 27.73
C LEU A 80 15.86 28.89 29.04
N ASP A 81 16.70 29.42 29.89
CA ASP A 81 16.31 30.01 31.18
C ASP A 81 17.03 31.36 31.32
N GLY A 82 16.29 32.46 31.40
CA GLY A 82 16.84 33.80 31.40
C GLY A 82 15.82 34.85 31.87
N SER A 83 16.06 36.09 31.48
CA SER A 83 15.21 37.25 31.78
C SER A 83 14.56 37.84 30.53
N LEU A 84 13.69 38.84 30.75
CA LEU A 84 13.05 39.59 29.66
C LEU A 84 14.04 40.38 28.79
N ASP A 85 15.31 40.54 29.20
CA ASP A 85 16.36 41.21 28.44
C ASP A 85 17.20 40.23 27.59
N ASP A 86 16.97 38.94 27.72
CA ASP A 86 17.68 37.93 26.92
C ASP A 86 17.18 37.94 25.47
N ALA A 87 18.07 38.24 24.53
CA ALA A 87 17.72 38.46 23.13
C ALA A 87 17.01 37.21 22.51
N ALA A 88 17.44 36.00 22.84
CA ALA A 88 16.83 34.77 22.33
C ALA A 88 15.42 34.60 22.90
N LEU A 89 15.20 34.89 24.18
CA LEU A 89 13.90 34.77 24.82
C LEU A 89 12.94 35.86 24.36
N VAL A 90 13.46 37.06 24.08
CA VAL A 90 12.70 38.17 23.45
C VAL A 90 12.19 37.75 22.07
N GLU A 91 13.05 37.18 21.22
CA GLU A 91 12.67 36.74 19.89
C GLU A 91 11.62 35.58 19.93
N LEU A 92 11.78 34.61 20.83
CA LEU A 92 10.81 33.53 21.01
C LEU A 92 9.47 34.04 21.54
N SER A 93 9.49 35.02 22.44
CA SER A 93 8.28 35.66 22.96
C SER A 93 7.56 36.44 21.86
N ARG A 94 8.31 37.15 21.00
CA ARG A 94 7.77 37.84 19.82
C ARG A 94 7.14 36.87 18.85
N PHE A 95 7.82 35.78 18.53
CA PHE A 95 7.28 34.73 17.67
C PHE A 95 5.95 34.19 18.17
N VAL A 96 5.83 33.89 19.49
CA VAL A 96 4.57 33.40 20.09
C VAL A 96 3.47 34.44 19.98
N ALA A 97 3.81 35.72 20.23
CA ALA A 97 2.84 36.82 20.12
C ALA A 97 2.36 37.05 18.67
N GLU A 98 3.27 36.95 17.69
CA GLU A 98 2.93 37.04 16.27
C GLU A 98 2.05 35.83 15.81
N ALA A 99 2.40 34.62 16.24
CA ALA A 99 1.60 33.43 15.98
C ALA A 99 0.18 33.56 16.55
N TRP A 100 0.05 34.15 17.75
CA TRP A 100 -1.25 34.43 18.36
C TRP A 100 -2.05 35.46 17.55
N LYS A 101 -1.43 36.53 17.11
CA LYS A 101 -2.11 37.56 16.29
C LYS A 101 -2.57 37.04 14.93
N GLY A 102 -1.86 36.07 14.36
CA GLY A 102 -2.18 35.46 13.06
C GLY A 102 -3.13 34.25 13.16
N ALA A 103 -3.48 33.85 14.38
CA ALA A 103 -4.37 32.70 14.60
C ALA A 103 -5.85 33.13 14.61
N GLU A 104 -6.73 32.19 14.34
CA GLU A 104 -8.20 32.39 14.32
C GLU A 104 -8.84 31.84 15.60
N ASP A 105 -10.00 32.38 15.96
CA ASP A 105 -10.80 31.86 17.06
C ASP A 105 -11.29 30.44 16.76
N ILE A 106 -11.30 29.58 17.77
CA ILE A 106 -11.85 28.24 17.67
C ILE A 106 -13.39 28.31 17.72
N SER A 107 -13.99 28.78 16.63
CA SER A 107 -15.44 28.97 16.54
C SER A 107 -16.20 27.64 16.38
N HIS A 108 -17.50 27.64 16.70
CA HIS A 108 -18.38 26.48 16.44
C HIS A 108 -18.38 26.06 14.96
N GLU A 109 -18.36 27.04 14.05
CA GLU A 109 -18.33 26.77 12.62
C GLU A 109 -17.00 26.13 12.20
N PHE A 110 -15.87 26.62 12.74
CA PHE A 110 -14.57 26.00 12.52
C PHE A 110 -14.54 24.56 13.02
N LEU A 111 -15.00 24.29 14.25
CA LEU A 111 -15.07 22.95 14.85
C LEU A 111 -15.93 21.99 14.03
N TYR A 112 -17.09 22.47 13.56
CA TYR A 112 -17.98 21.66 12.71
C TYR A 112 -17.30 21.25 11.40
N ARG A 113 -16.73 22.21 10.66
CA ARG A 113 -16.01 21.95 9.40
C ARG A 113 -14.80 21.05 9.60
N TYR A 114 -14.01 21.33 10.62
CA TYR A 114 -12.83 20.56 10.95
C TYR A 114 -13.17 19.10 11.30
N ARG A 115 -14.18 18.87 12.10
CA ARG A 115 -14.65 17.51 12.48
C ARG A 115 -15.05 16.69 11.26
N HIS A 116 -15.83 17.27 10.33
CA HIS A 116 -16.20 16.60 9.09
C HIS A 116 -14.99 16.23 8.21
N GLN A 117 -14.07 17.16 8.05
CA GLN A 117 -12.86 16.92 7.27
C GLN A 117 -11.92 15.92 7.97
N TYR A 118 -11.80 15.98 9.27
CA TYR A 118 -11.03 15.04 10.09
C TYR A 118 -11.58 13.62 9.93
N ALA A 119 -12.88 13.41 10.04
CA ALA A 119 -13.50 12.10 9.86
C ALA A 119 -13.26 11.53 8.46
N ALA A 120 -13.40 12.35 7.42
CA ALA A 120 -13.14 11.95 6.04
C ALA A 120 -11.66 11.55 5.80
N LYS A 121 -10.72 12.18 6.50
CA LYS A 121 -9.27 11.92 6.40
C LYS A 121 -8.78 10.84 7.37
N THR A 122 -9.55 10.48 8.40
CA THR A 122 -9.14 9.50 9.42
C THR A 122 -8.97 8.10 8.83
N ALA A 123 -9.80 7.70 7.89
CA ALA A 123 -9.66 6.42 7.19
C ALA A 123 -8.33 6.36 6.43
N ALA A 124 -8.02 7.39 5.62
CA ALA A 124 -6.76 7.48 4.89
C ALA A 124 -5.55 7.52 5.82
N ARG A 125 -5.69 8.16 6.98
CA ARG A 125 -4.62 8.26 7.99
C ARG A 125 -4.40 6.97 8.75
N GLN A 126 -5.44 6.22 9.06
CA GLN A 126 -5.32 4.89 9.65
C GLN A 126 -4.63 3.91 8.71
N GLU A 127 -4.86 4.05 7.42
CA GLU A 127 -4.10 3.35 6.39
C GLU A 127 -2.60 3.70 6.48
N LEU A 128 -2.24 4.99 6.52
CA LEU A 128 -0.84 5.43 6.67
C LEU A 128 -0.19 4.94 7.99
N ILE A 129 -0.94 4.85 9.08
CA ILE A 129 -0.42 4.34 10.36
C ILE A 129 -0.21 2.83 10.33
N LYS A 130 -1.00 2.08 9.59
CA LYS A 130 -0.76 0.64 9.35
C LYS A 130 0.55 0.38 8.60
N PHE A 131 1.03 1.33 7.78
CA PHE A 131 2.37 1.27 7.17
C PHE A 131 3.52 1.48 8.18
N ALA A 132 3.25 2.01 9.36
CA ALA A 132 4.30 2.28 10.37
C ALA A 132 4.79 1.02 11.10
N ASP A 133 4.20 -0.14 10.87
CA ASP A 133 4.66 -1.43 11.43
C ASP A 133 5.67 -2.12 10.49
N VAL A 134 6.57 -1.34 9.90
CA VAL A 134 7.73 -1.88 9.20
C VAL A 134 8.71 -2.39 10.26
N ARG A 135 8.58 -3.66 10.62
CA ARG A 135 9.63 -4.35 11.37
C ARG A 135 10.88 -4.41 10.50
N PRO A 136 12.06 -4.09 11.05
CA PRO A 136 13.30 -4.27 10.30
C PRO A 136 13.39 -5.73 9.83
N PRO A 137 13.82 -5.99 8.60
CA PRO A 137 13.89 -7.34 8.06
C PRO A 137 14.77 -8.22 8.93
N SER A 138 14.23 -9.36 9.35
CA SER A 138 15.00 -10.39 10.02
C SER A 138 16.01 -10.97 9.03
N LYS A 139 17.32 -10.71 9.22
CA LYS A 139 18.50 -11.20 8.50
C LYS A 139 18.48 -11.02 6.96
N PRO A 140 19.59 -10.61 6.35
CA PRO A 140 19.64 -10.38 4.91
C PRO A 140 19.38 -11.70 4.17
N ASN A 141 18.16 -11.84 3.65
CA ASN A 141 17.88 -12.79 2.60
C ASN A 141 18.63 -12.28 1.36
N THR A 142 19.31 -13.14 0.64
CA THR A 142 20.10 -12.79 -0.56
C THR A 142 19.27 -12.19 -1.71
N LYS A 143 17.95 -12.16 -1.57
CA LYS A 143 16.99 -11.50 -2.47
C LYS A 143 16.65 -10.12 -1.91
N ARG A 144 16.82 -9.04 -2.68
CA ARG A 144 16.39 -7.70 -2.28
C ARG A 144 14.87 -7.68 -2.07
N ALA A 145 14.42 -6.98 -1.01
CA ALA A 145 13.00 -6.74 -0.81
C ALA A 145 12.43 -5.93 -2.00
N PRO A 146 11.19 -6.20 -2.44
CA PRO A 146 10.60 -5.50 -3.58
C PRO A 146 10.67 -3.98 -3.45
N HIS A 147 10.43 -3.44 -2.25
CA HIS A 147 10.42 -2.01 -1.95
C HIS A 147 11.77 -1.29 -2.14
N ASP A 148 12.87 -2.04 -2.15
CA ASP A 148 14.24 -1.49 -2.28
C ASP A 148 14.79 -1.58 -3.71
N MET A 149 14.02 -2.14 -4.64
CA MET A 149 14.49 -2.32 -6.02
C MET A 149 14.29 -1.07 -6.87
N SER A 150 15.35 -0.65 -7.54
CA SER A 150 15.23 0.17 -8.75
C SER A 150 14.76 -0.68 -9.93
N TRP A 151 14.37 -0.04 -11.04
CA TRP A 151 14.06 -0.78 -12.27
C TRP A 151 15.25 -1.63 -12.77
N ALA A 152 16.46 -1.11 -12.66
CA ALA A 152 17.67 -1.85 -13.03
C ALA A 152 17.89 -3.08 -12.14
N ASP A 153 17.70 -2.96 -10.83
CA ASP A 153 17.78 -4.08 -9.88
C ASP A 153 16.73 -5.13 -10.21
N TYR A 154 15.49 -4.69 -10.47
CA TYR A 154 14.38 -5.57 -10.85
C TYR A 154 14.70 -6.38 -12.11
N LEU A 155 15.21 -5.73 -13.17
CA LEU A 155 15.63 -6.40 -14.41
C LEU A 155 16.70 -7.47 -14.15
N VAL A 156 17.70 -7.15 -13.33
CA VAL A 156 18.75 -8.10 -12.95
C VAL A 156 18.13 -9.31 -12.24
N GLN A 157 17.26 -9.10 -11.27
CA GLN A 157 16.65 -10.20 -10.50
C GLN A 157 15.73 -11.08 -11.35
N VAL A 158 14.87 -10.47 -12.17
CA VAL A 158 13.97 -11.23 -13.06
C VAL A 158 14.74 -12.07 -14.08
N ARG A 159 15.86 -11.55 -14.61
CA ARG A 159 16.69 -12.25 -15.60
C ARG A 159 17.63 -13.28 -14.99
N SER A 160 18.05 -13.09 -13.74
CA SER A 160 19.03 -13.91 -13.06
C SER A 160 18.47 -15.07 -12.26
N SER A 161 17.23 -15.49 -12.49
CA SER A 161 16.62 -16.60 -11.74
C SER A 161 17.58 -17.78 -11.70
N SER A 162 18.31 -17.90 -10.58
CA SER A 162 19.57 -18.65 -10.44
C SER A 162 19.37 -20.14 -10.12
N HIS A 163 18.14 -20.62 -10.18
CA HIS A 163 17.88 -22.03 -9.87
C HIS A 163 18.00 -22.87 -11.15
N PRO A 164 18.87 -23.91 -11.20
CA PRO A 164 19.09 -24.75 -12.38
C PRO A 164 17.85 -25.48 -12.90
N SER A 165 16.84 -25.68 -12.03
CA SER A 165 15.50 -26.20 -12.37
C SER A 165 14.46 -25.08 -12.43
N ALA A 166 14.86 -23.81 -12.26
CA ALA A 166 13.96 -22.70 -12.40
C ALA A 166 13.60 -22.53 -13.87
N HIS A 167 12.35 -22.54 -14.09
CA HIS A 167 11.69 -22.24 -15.32
C HIS A 167 12.30 -21.01 -15.97
N LEU A 168 12.81 -21.18 -17.16
CA LEU A 168 13.56 -20.16 -17.88
C LEU A 168 12.72 -18.87 -18.00
N PHE A 169 13.38 -17.72 -17.81
CA PHE A 169 12.75 -16.42 -17.93
C PHE A 169 12.02 -16.22 -19.28
N LYS A 170 12.60 -16.71 -20.39
CA LYS A 170 11.98 -16.66 -21.71
C LYS A 170 10.65 -17.41 -21.78
N GLU A 171 10.54 -18.54 -21.12
CA GLU A 171 9.30 -19.33 -21.05
C GLU A 171 8.19 -18.59 -20.32
N ARG A 172 8.54 -17.87 -19.23
CA ARG A 172 7.59 -16.99 -18.52
C ARG A 172 7.06 -15.88 -19.43
N LEU A 173 7.94 -15.21 -20.16
CA LEU A 173 7.51 -14.19 -21.14
C LEU A 173 6.59 -14.80 -22.20
N GLY A 174 6.90 -15.99 -22.71
CA GLY A 174 6.05 -16.69 -23.67
C GLY A 174 4.64 -16.94 -23.13
N VAL A 175 4.50 -17.38 -21.87
CA VAL A 175 3.20 -17.57 -21.22
C VAL A 175 2.42 -16.26 -21.14
N LEU A 176 3.06 -15.20 -20.67
CA LEU A 176 2.40 -13.89 -20.53
C LEU A 176 2.02 -13.29 -21.89
N THR A 177 2.87 -13.45 -22.90
CA THR A 177 2.60 -12.99 -24.27
C THR A 177 1.39 -13.71 -24.87
N LYS A 178 1.32 -15.04 -24.70
CA LYS A 178 0.15 -15.82 -25.16
C LYS A 178 -1.12 -15.42 -24.42
N ALA A 179 -1.07 -15.27 -23.11
CA ALA A 179 -2.23 -14.86 -22.30
C ALA A 179 -2.73 -13.46 -22.73
N ARG A 180 -1.83 -12.48 -22.87
CA ARG A 180 -2.18 -11.13 -23.36
C ARG A 180 -2.80 -11.16 -24.74
N ALA A 181 -2.27 -11.98 -25.65
CA ALA A 181 -2.82 -12.12 -27.00
C ALA A 181 -4.26 -12.64 -26.97
N LEU A 182 -4.57 -13.62 -26.11
CA LEU A 182 -5.92 -14.14 -25.93
C LEU A 182 -6.89 -13.07 -25.42
N PHE A 183 -6.51 -12.33 -24.38
CA PHE A 183 -7.35 -11.24 -23.86
C PHE A 183 -7.50 -10.08 -24.85
N ALA A 184 -6.48 -9.79 -25.65
CA ALA A 184 -6.52 -8.72 -26.67
C ALA A 184 -7.51 -8.99 -27.80
N THR A 185 -7.97 -10.24 -27.98
CA THR A 185 -9.00 -10.59 -29.00
C THR A 185 -10.35 -9.93 -28.71
N GLY A 186 -10.59 -9.47 -27.47
CA GLY A 186 -11.90 -8.99 -27.02
C GLY A 186 -12.97 -10.07 -26.91
N ILE A 187 -12.64 -11.33 -27.20
CA ILE A 187 -13.57 -12.46 -27.05
C ILE A 187 -13.68 -12.79 -25.56
N PRO A 188 -14.88 -12.90 -24.96
CA PRO A 188 -15.07 -13.29 -23.56
C PRO A 188 -14.39 -14.63 -23.25
N TYR A 189 -13.76 -14.74 -22.07
CA TYR A 189 -13.05 -15.94 -21.61
C TYR A 189 -13.89 -17.24 -21.79
N ALA A 190 -15.17 -17.20 -21.47
CA ALA A 190 -16.07 -18.33 -21.62
C ALA A 190 -16.26 -18.82 -23.08
N LYS A 191 -15.97 -17.97 -24.07
CA LYS A 191 -16.10 -18.29 -25.50
C LYS A 191 -14.80 -18.82 -26.12
N TRP A 192 -13.70 -18.84 -25.38
CA TRP A 192 -12.45 -19.44 -25.87
C TRP A 192 -12.58 -20.96 -25.96
N ASN A 193 -11.72 -21.58 -26.75
CA ASN A 193 -11.62 -23.04 -26.72
C ASN A 193 -11.12 -23.53 -25.35
N GLU A 194 -11.35 -24.78 -25.06
CA GLU A 194 -11.04 -25.36 -23.75
C GLU A 194 -9.55 -25.29 -23.40
N ASP A 195 -8.67 -25.56 -24.36
CA ASP A 195 -7.22 -25.53 -24.10
C ASP A 195 -6.71 -24.11 -23.78
N ASP A 196 -7.22 -23.07 -24.45
CA ASP A 196 -6.89 -21.67 -24.13
C ASP A 196 -7.40 -21.25 -22.74
N ARG A 197 -8.62 -21.67 -22.36
CA ARG A 197 -9.13 -21.45 -21.00
C ARG A 197 -8.26 -22.15 -19.95
N LYS A 198 -7.92 -23.40 -20.18
CA LYS A 198 -7.05 -24.20 -19.31
C LYS A 198 -5.64 -23.63 -19.19
N LEU A 199 -5.10 -23.09 -20.28
CA LEU A 199 -3.79 -22.42 -20.32
C LEU A 199 -3.77 -21.24 -19.35
N VAL A 200 -4.73 -20.32 -19.51
CA VAL A 200 -4.83 -19.12 -18.67
C VAL A 200 -5.12 -19.50 -17.21
N ALA A 201 -5.98 -20.46 -16.97
CA ALA A 201 -6.30 -20.94 -15.63
C ALA A 201 -5.19 -21.77 -14.96
N GLY A 202 -4.15 -22.20 -15.69
CA GLY A 202 -3.09 -23.08 -15.17
C GLY A 202 -3.56 -24.51 -14.91
N THR A 203 -4.64 -24.94 -15.55
CA THR A 203 -5.21 -26.30 -15.42
C THR A 203 -4.89 -27.22 -16.60
N LEU A 204 -4.04 -26.75 -17.51
CA LEU A 204 -3.59 -27.56 -18.64
C LEU A 204 -2.74 -28.74 -18.14
N GLY A 205 -3.04 -29.96 -18.58
CA GLY A 205 -2.30 -31.16 -18.15
C GLY A 205 -0.81 -31.08 -18.54
N ARG A 206 0.06 -31.71 -17.75
CA ARG A 206 1.53 -31.61 -17.87
C ARG A 206 2.05 -31.83 -19.29
N LYS A 207 1.52 -32.81 -20.03
CA LYS A 207 1.94 -33.11 -21.41
C LYS A 207 1.63 -31.96 -22.39
N LYS A 208 0.52 -31.23 -22.17
CA LYS A 208 0.10 -30.09 -22.99
C LYS A 208 0.70 -28.76 -22.51
N SER A 209 1.05 -28.64 -21.21
CA SER A 209 1.61 -27.43 -20.65
C SER A 209 3.06 -27.23 -21.06
N GLN A 210 3.84 -28.31 -21.20
CA GLN A 210 5.24 -28.25 -21.61
C GLN A 210 5.35 -28.37 -23.13
N GLN A 211 5.68 -27.23 -23.77
CA GLN A 211 5.89 -27.14 -25.20
C GLN A 211 7.30 -26.57 -25.46
N PRO A 212 7.91 -26.79 -26.64
CA PRO A 212 9.22 -26.21 -26.95
C PRO A 212 9.25 -24.69 -26.71
N GLY A 213 10.07 -24.24 -25.75
CA GLY A 213 10.26 -22.83 -25.42
C GLY A 213 9.15 -22.19 -24.56
N VAL A 214 8.14 -22.94 -24.09
CA VAL A 214 7.06 -22.43 -23.22
C VAL A 214 6.61 -23.52 -22.25
N ASP A 215 6.51 -23.16 -20.95
CA ASP A 215 5.83 -24.01 -19.95
C ASP A 215 4.64 -23.28 -19.33
N TYR A 216 3.44 -23.65 -19.72
CA TYR A 216 2.19 -23.09 -19.23
C TYR A 216 1.85 -23.48 -17.78
N GLY A 217 2.64 -24.34 -17.14
CA GLY A 217 2.59 -24.61 -15.71
C GLY A 217 3.21 -23.52 -14.85
N LEU A 218 3.95 -22.59 -15.47
CA LEU A 218 4.51 -21.42 -14.79
C LEU A 218 3.43 -20.49 -14.26
N PHE A 219 3.76 -19.68 -13.25
CA PHE A 219 2.83 -18.82 -12.50
C PHE A 219 1.73 -19.60 -11.75
N GLY A 220 2.03 -20.84 -11.34
CA GLY A 220 1.16 -21.72 -10.58
C GLY A 220 0.37 -22.72 -11.44
N SER A 221 0.68 -23.99 -11.23
CA SER A 221 -0.14 -25.09 -11.78
C SER A 221 -1.34 -25.32 -10.87
N MET A 222 -2.56 -25.14 -11.42
CA MET A 222 -3.83 -25.27 -10.71
C MET A 222 -4.54 -26.59 -11.01
N GLY A 223 -3.84 -27.56 -11.62
CA GLY A 223 -4.42 -28.86 -12.02
C GLY A 223 -4.96 -29.70 -10.86
N ALA A 224 -4.42 -29.52 -9.65
CA ALA A 224 -4.91 -30.18 -8.44
C ALA A 224 -6.17 -29.53 -7.82
N SER A 225 -6.61 -28.38 -8.32
CA SER A 225 -7.80 -27.66 -7.83
C SER A 225 -9.05 -28.15 -8.55
N GLY A 226 -9.52 -29.36 -8.23
CA GLY A 226 -10.56 -30.09 -8.96
C GLY A 226 -11.83 -29.26 -9.26
N THR A 227 -12.46 -28.64 -8.26
CA THR A 227 -13.65 -27.79 -8.46
C THR A 227 -13.37 -26.63 -9.42
N PHE A 228 -12.23 -25.94 -9.27
CA PHE A 228 -11.84 -24.87 -10.18
C PHE A 228 -11.57 -25.38 -11.60
N ALA A 229 -10.88 -26.53 -11.73
CA ALA A 229 -10.60 -27.11 -13.04
C ALA A 229 -11.91 -27.51 -13.76
N ASN A 230 -12.89 -28.03 -13.04
CA ASN A 230 -14.21 -28.34 -13.60
C ASN A 230 -14.95 -27.09 -14.07
N LEU A 231 -14.95 -26.01 -13.27
CA LEU A 231 -15.53 -24.74 -13.71
C LEU A 231 -14.92 -24.19 -14.99
N VAL A 232 -13.60 -24.32 -15.15
CA VAL A 232 -12.89 -23.88 -16.38
C VAL A 232 -13.38 -24.64 -17.61
N ILE A 233 -13.78 -25.89 -17.45
CA ILE A 233 -14.24 -26.76 -18.54
C ILE A 233 -15.75 -26.62 -18.75
N GLU A 234 -16.54 -26.84 -17.73
CA GLU A 234 -17.98 -27.11 -17.80
C GLU A 234 -18.81 -25.83 -17.65
N ALA A 235 -18.39 -24.91 -16.80
CA ALA A 235 -19.16 -23.70 -16.48
C ALA A 235 -18.30 -22.40 -16.45
N PRO A 236 -17.57 -22.05 -17.52
CA PRO A 236 -16.63 -20.94 -17.52
C PRO A 236 -17.29 -19.54 -17.44
N THR A 237 -18.60 -19.44 -17.56
CA THR A 237 -19.34 -18.17 -17.64
C THR A 237 -19.17 -17.34 -16.38
N GLY A 238 -19.22 -17.94 -15.19
CA GLY A 238 -19.00 -17.23 -13.93
C GLY A 238 -17.60 -16.66 -13.80
N LEU A 239 -16.58 -17.43 -14.20
CA LEU A 239 -15.18 -16.97 -14.22
C LEU A 239 -14.97 -15.87 -15.28
N SER A 240 -15.63 -15.98 -16.43
CA SER A 240 -15.60 -14.93 -17.46
C SER A 240 -16.18 -13.63 -16.94
N HIS A 241 -17.36 -13.70 -16.32
CA HIS A 241 -18.00 -12.53 -15.71
C HIS A 241 -17.13 -11.89 -14.61
N ALA A 242 -16.50 -12.70 -13.76
CA ALA A 242 -15.56 -12.18 -12.79
C ALA A 242 -14.41 -11.39 -13.46
N LEU A 243 -13.82 -11.99 -14.50
CA LEU A 243 -12.74 -11.34 -15.24
C LEU A 243 -13.17 -10.01 -15.88
N ASP A 244 -14.44 -9.85 -16.28
CA ASP A 244 -14.93 -8.62 -16.94
C ASP A 244 -14.84 -7.39 -16.03
N PHE A 245 -14.80 -7.53 -14.70
CA PHE A 245 -14.57 -6.42 -13.76
C PHE A 245 -13.14 -5.86 -13.80
N ILE A 246 -12.17 -6.58 -14.33
CA ILE A 246 -10.79 -6.13 -14.42
C ILE A 246 -10.53 -5.51 -15.80
N PRO A 247 -10.27 -4.20 -15.91
CA PRO A 247 -10.04 -3.55 -17.20
C PRO A 247 -8.76 -4.06 -17.87
N LEU A 248 -8.78 -4.22 -19.18
CA LEU A 248 -7.60 -4.66 -19.96
C LEU A 248 -6.53 -3.58 -20.05
N MET A 249 -6.89 -2.32 -19.94
CA MET A 249 -6.00 -1.16 -20.06
C MET A 249 -6.32 -0.13 -18.97
N GLY A 250 -5.37 0.75 -18.71
CA GLY A 250 -5.52 1.78 -17.69
C GLY A 250 -5.28 1.26 -16.27
N ALA A 251 -5.56 2.11 -15.29
CA ALA A 251 -5.40 1.75 -13.89
C ALA A 251 -6.45 0.71 -13.47
N VAL A 252 -6.03 -0.26 -12.65
CA VAL A 252 -6.93 -1.16 -11.94
C VAL A 252 -7.12 -0.59 -10.54
N THR A 253 -8.36 -0.48 -10.10
CA THR A 253 -8.72 0.03 -8.78
C THR A 253 -9.01 -1.10 -7.79
N GLN A 254 -9.03 -0.78 -6.49
CA GLN A 254 -9.47 -1.71 -5.46
C GLN A 254 -10.93 -2.13 -5.69
N ASP A 255 -11.80 -1.22 -6.11
CA ASP A 255 -13.21 -1.53 -6.40
C ASP A 255 -13.35 -2.56 -7.55
N ASP A 256 -12.53 -2.44 -8.61
CA ASP A 256 -12.48 -3.46 -9.67
C ASP A 256 -12.09 -4.83 -9.13
N TYR A 257 -11.09 -4.85 -8.24
CA TYR A 257 -10.64 -6.07 -7.58
C TYR A 257 -11.71 -6.66 -6.64
N ASP A 258 -12.37 -5.84 -5.84
CA ASP A 258 -13.42 -6.28 -4.91
C ASP A 258 -14.62 -6.86 -5.66
N ARG A 259 -15.02 -6.23 -6.77
CA ARG A 259 -16.05 -6.77 -7.68
C ARG A 259 -15.63 -8.08 -8.32
N TYR A 260 -14.38 -8.19 -8.76
CA TYR A 260 -13.82 -9.44 -9.25
C TYR A 260 -13.90 -10.53 -8.19
N CYS A 261 -13.45 -10.29 -6.97
CA CYS A 261 -13.46 -11.27 -5.89
C CYS A 261 -14.88 -11.77 -5.56
N LYS A 262 -15.85 -10.86 -5.53
CA LYS A 262 -17.26 -11.19 -5.31
C LYS A 262 -17.79 -12.10 -6.42
N ALA A 263 -17.58 -11.73 -7.68
CA ALA A 263 -18.02 -12.49 -8.83
C ALA A 263 -17.27 -13.83 -8.97
N PHE A 264 -15.95 -13.84 -8.67
CA PHE A 264 -15.14 -15.07 -8.69
C PHE A 264 -15.67 -16.09 -7.68
N ARG A 265 -16.02 -15.67 -6.46
CA ARG A 265 -16.62 -16.58 -5.46
C ARG A 265 -18.01 -17.07 -5.88
N ALA A 266 -18.81 -16.18 -6.45
CA ALA A 266 -20.15 -16.53 -6.93
C ALA A 266 -20.11 -17.55 -8.10
N ALA A 267 -18.99 -17.67 -8.81
CA ALA A 267 -18.83 -18.68 -9.86
C ALA A 267 -18.72 -20.10 -9.30
N PHE A 268 -18.38 -20.26 -8.02
CA PHE A 268 -18.34 -21.57 -7.35
C PHE A 268 -19.70 -21.82 -6.72
N ASP A 269 -20.57 -22.54 -7.42
CA ASP A 269 -21.88 -22.92 -6.89
C ASP A 269 -21.75 -23.69 -5.57
N GLN A 270 -22.70 -23.51 -4.74
CA GLN A 270 -23.20 -24.05 -3.48
C GLN A 270 -22.55 -25.29 -2.82
N ASP A 271 -21.60 -25.94 -3.44
CA ASP A 271 -20.92 -27.15 -2.92
C ASP A 271 -19.80 -26.87 -1.89
N GLY A 272 -19.72 -25.67 -1.35
CA GLY A 272 -18.87 -25.34 -0.20
C GLY A 272 -17.37 -25.20 -0.46
N ARG A 273 -16.83 -25.50 -1.64
CA ARG A 273 -15.42 -25.38 -1.99
C ARG A 273 -15.18 -24.24 -2.96
N VAL A 274 -14.98 -23.05 -2.43
CA VAL A 274 -14.63 -21.86 -3.20
C VAL A 274 -13.15 -21.88 -3.60
N GLY A 275 -12.83 -21.44 -4.81
CA GLY A 275 -11.45 -21.23 -5.24
C GLY A 275 -10.71 -20.25 -4.32
N GLY A 276 -9.47 -20.59 -4.00
CA GLY A 276 -8.65 -19.80 -3.08
C GLY A 276 -7.76 -18.76 -3.78
N LEU A 277 -6.88 -18.13 -2.99
CA LEU A 277 -5.92 -17.15 -3.45
C LEU A 277 -5.14 -17.58 -4.71
N PRO A 278 -4.60 -18.83 -4.83
CA PRO A 278 -3.82 -19.20 -6.00
C PRO A 278 -4.63 -19.18 -7.30
N THR A 279 -5.84 -19.75 -7.30
CA THR A 279 -6.68 -19.83 -8.50
C THR A 279 -7.18 -18.47 -8.95
N ALA A 280 -7.56 -17.61 -8.01
CA ALA A 280 -8.00 -16.25 -8.29
C ALA A 280 -6.84 -15.39 -8.83
N THR A 281 -5.70 -15.39 -8.15
CA THR A 281 -4.55 -14.56 -8.55
C THR A 281 -3.88 -15.06 -9.83
N ARG A 282 -3.98 -16.34 -10.15
CA ARG A 282 -3.56 -16.86 -11.46
C ARG A 282 -4.33 -16.19 -12.60
N LEU A 283 -5.65 -16.15 -12.53
CA LEU A 283 -6.49 -15.52 -13.57
C LEU A 283 -6.19 -14.03 -13.70
N LEU A 284 -6.02 -13.33 -12.57
CA LEU A 284 -5.67 -11.90 -12.53
C LEU A 284 -4.29 -11.63 -13.19
N ALA A 285 -3.27 -12.41 -12.80
CA ALA A 285 -1.91 -12.27 -13.34
C ALA A 285 -1.85 -12.56 -14.85
N MET A 286 -2.69 -13.45 -15.35
CA MET A 286 -2.76 -13.71 -16.78
C MET A 286 -3.49 -12.62 -17.55
N LYS A 287 -4.53 -12.00 -16.96
CA LYS A 287 -5.27 -10.91 -17.61
C LYS A 287 -4.49 -9.59 -17.55
N ARG A 288 -3.92 -9.23 -16.40
CA ARG A 288 -3.18 -7.99 -16.16
C ARG A 288 -1.84 -8.29 -15.48
N PRO A 289 -0.89 -8.85 -16.25
CA PRO A 289 0.42 -9.20 -15.72
C PRO A 289 1.28 -7.99 -15.30
N ASP A 290 0.90 -6.79 -15.71
CA ASP A 290 1.47 -5.53 -15.27
C ASP A 290 0.97 -5.10 -13.88
N ALA A 291 -0.19 -5.59 -13.45
CA ALA A 291 -0.87 -5.17 -12.23
C ALA A 291 -0.91 -6.25 -11.13
N PHE A 292 -0.90 -7.54 -11.49
CA PHE A 292 -1.11 -8.63 -10.54
C PHE A 292 -0.03 -9.69 -10.59
N VAL A 293 0.30 -10.25 -9.42
CA VAL A 293 1.18 -11.42 -9.25
C VAL A 293 0.36 -12.64 -8.80
N CYS A 294 0.61 -13.80 -9.42
CA CYS A 294 0.05 -15.05 -8.92
C CYS A 294 0.74 -15.45 -7.61
N ILE A 295 -0.03 -15.80 -6.58
CA ILE A 295 0.50 -16.35 -5.34
C ILE A 295 0.09 -17.81 -5.22
N ASP A 296 1.06 -18.70 -5.37
CA ASP A 296 0.86 -20.15 -5.24
C ASP A 296 1.75 -20.76 -4.15
N SER A 297 1.74 -22.07 -4.06
CA SER A 297 2.53 -22.78 -3.05
C SER A 297 4.06 -22.68 -3.25
N ALA A 298 4.54 -22.33 -4.45
CA ALA A 298 5.95 -22.27 -4.76
C ALA A 298 6.58 -20.90 -4.46
N ASN A 299 5.80 -19.82 -4.52
CA ASN A 299 6.29 -18.47 -4.29
C ASN A 299 5.74 -17.81 -3.01
N ARG A 300 4.63 -18.33 -2.45
CA ARG A 300 3.88 -17.70 -1.36
C ARG A 300 4.73 -17.31 -0.16
N LYS A 301 5.61 -18.21 0.28
CA LYS A 301 6.45 -17.95 1.45
C LYS A 301 7.39 -16.77 1.19
N ASP A 302 8.23 -16.92 0.19
CA ASP A 302 9.26 -15.94 -0.12
C ASP A 302 8.67 -14.59 -0.53
N LEU A 303 7.63 -14.59 -1.35
CA LEU A 303 6.96 -13.36 -1.78
C LEU A 303 6.32 -12.64 -0.58
N CYS A 304 5.50 -13.32 0.23
CA CYS A 304 4.86 -12.68 1.38
C CYS A 304 5.87 -12.17 2.41
N GLU A 305 6.91 -12.95 2.74
CA GLU A 305 7.95 -12.54 3.69
C GLU A 305 8.72 -11.30 3.18
N ASN A 306 8.98 -11.20 1.89
CA ASN A 306 9.65 -10.04 1.30
C ASN A 306 8.72 -8.80 1.20
N PHE A 307 7.41 -8.97 1.15
CA PHE A 307 6.42 -7.89 1.33
C PHE A 307 6.13 -7.59 2.81
N GLY A 308 6.84 -8.22 3.75
CA GLY A 308 6.66 -8.00 5.19
C GLY A 308 5.33 -8.51 5.75
N VAL A 309 4.65 -9.44 5.06
CA VAL A 309 3.35 -9.98 5.45
C VAL A 309 3.44 -11.48 5.75
N SER A 310 2.55 -11.97 6.61
CA SER A 310 2.52 -13.39 6.97
C SER A 310 1.96 -14.25 5.83
N PRO A 311 2.69 -15.27 5.35
CA PRO A 311 2.19 -16.19 4.32
C PRO A 311 0.91 -16.93 4.72
N SER A 312 0.77 -17.32 5.99
CA SER A 312 -0.36 -18.12 6.48
C SER A 312 -1.66 -17.33 6.55
N THR A 313 -1.59 -16.01 6.78
CA THR A 313 -2.77 -15.15 6.91
C THR A 313 -3.07 -14.31 5.66
N THR A 314 -2.24 -14.40 4.63
CA THR A 314 -2.52 -13.76 3.33
C THR A 314 -3.53 -14.59 2.56
N ASN A 315 -4.63 -13.96 2.18
CA ASN A 315 -5.76 -14.58 1.51
C ASN A 315 -6.36 -13.63 0.45
N LEU A 316 -7.43 -14.03 -0.20
CA LEU A 316 -8.04 -13.24 -1.28
C LEU A 316 -8.60 -11.90 -0.77
N GLU A 317 -9.10 -11.84 0.48
CA GLU A 317 -9.68 -10.64 1.07
C GLU A 317 -8.66 -9.53 1.35
N ASN A 318 -7.41 -9.91 1.64
CA ASN A 318 -6.37 -8.96 2.02
C ASN A 318 -5.20 -8.89 1.01
N TYR A 319 -5.30 -9.60 -0.11
CA TYR A 319 -4.27 -9.61 -1.15
C TYR A 319 -4.03 -8.22 -1.74
N TRP A 320 -5.09 -7.44 -1.97
CA TRP A 320 -4.96 -6.08 -2.49
C TRP A 320 -4.12 -5.21 -1.56
N GLN A 321 -4.53 -5.10 -0.30
CA GLN A 321 -3.87 -4.23 0.69
C GLN A 321 -2.46 -4.71 1.06
N ARG A 322 -2.22 -6.03 1.02
CA ARG A 322 -0.95 -6.59 1.47
C ARG A 322 0.10 -6.68 0.37
N ILE A 323 -0.31 -6.84 -0.87
CA ILE A 323 0.60 -7.12 -1.99
C ILE A 323 0.46 -6.07 -3.10
N ILE A 324 -0.75 -5.81 -3.60
CA ILE A 324 -0.94 -4.99 -4.79
C ILE A 324 -0.73 -3.51 -4.49
N GLU A 325 -1.36 -2.99 -3.47
CA GLU A 325 -1.25 -1.59 -3.10
C GLU A 325 0.19 -1.18 -2.70
N PRO A 326 0.91 -1.95 -1.84
CA PRO A 326 2.32 -1.69 -1.59
C PRO A 326 3.18 -1.73 -2.85
N MET A 327 2.98 -2.71 -3.72
CA MET A 327 3.69 -2.85 -4.98
C MET A 327 3.54 -1.61 -5.89
N HIS A 328 2.37 -0.99 -5.91
CA HIS A 328 2.12 0.25 -6.67
C HIS A 328 2.96 1.44 -6.17
N GLY A 329 3.48 1.36 -4.94
CA GLY A 329 4.42 2.32 -4.34
C GLY A 329 5.86 2.17 -4.82
N ASP A 330 6.23 1.02 -5.35
CA ASP A 330 7.62 0.65 -5.59
C ASP A 330 8.26 1.37 -6.79
N PRO A 331 9.54 1.77 -6.71
CA PRO A 331 10.22 2.46 -7.79
C PRO A 331 10.26 1.68 -9.11
N TRP A 332 10.48 0.35 -9.04
CA TRP A 332 10.50 -0.51 -10.23
C TRP A 332 9.12 -0.61 -10.89
N TRP A 333 8.04 -0.62 -10.12
CA TRP A 333 6.68 -0.69 -10.66
C TRP A 333 6.26 0.63 -11.32
N ARG A 334 6.65 1.77 -10.73
CA ARG A 334 6.36 3.13 -11.24
C ARG A 334 7.25 3.56 -12.39
N HIS A 335 8.26 2.78 -12.74
CA HIS A 335 9.16 3.12 -13.82
C HIS A 335 8.38 3.31 -15.13
N PRO A 336 8.64 4.38 -15.91
CA PRO A 336 8.01 4.58 -17.21
C PRO A 336 8.36 3.42 -18.15
N GLN A 337 7.49 3.19 -19.13
CA GLN A 337 7.72 2.14 -20.11
C GLN A 337 9.06 2.36 -20.83
N PRO A 338 9.97 1.39 -20.82
CA PRO A 338 11.25 1.49 -21.52
C PRO A 338 11.07 1.59 -23.05
N SER A 339 11.99 2.29 -23.70
CA SER A 339 11.99 2.44 -25.16
C SER A 339 12.52 1.19 -25.88
N ASN A 340 13.40 0.40 -25.25
CA ASN A 340 13.88 -0.83 -25.86
C ASN A 340 12.85 -1.96 -25.72
N ALA A 341 12.67 -2.76 -26.77
CA ALA A 341 11.62 -3.77 -26.89
C ALA A 341 11.73 -4.87 -25.82
N ALA A 342 12.96 -5.30 -25.48
CA ALA A 342 13.18 -6.39 -24.52
C ALA A 342 12.79 -5.99 -23.08
N ASP A 343 13.11 -4.76 -22.66
CA ASP A 343 12.71 -4.26 -21.34
C ASP A 343 11.23 -3.86 -21.34
N ALA A 344 10.68 -3.37 -22.45
CA ALA A 344 9.26 -3.08 -22.59
C ALA A 344 8.39 -4.34 -22.43
N GLU A 345 8.84 -5.49 -22.93
CA GLU A 345 8.14 -6.76 -22.74
C GLU A 345 8.11 -7.18 -21.26
N ILE A 346 9.23 -7.02 -20.54
CA ILE A 346 9.31 -7.24 -19.09
C ILE A 346 8.37 -6.27 -18.36
N TRP A 347 8.40 -5.00 -18.75
CA TRP A 347 7.57 -3.96 -18.14
C TRP A 347 6.07 -4.25 -18.26
N LEU A 348 5.62 -4.80 -19.38
CA LEU A 348 4.25 -5.24 -19.59
C LEU A 348 3.85 -6.46 -18.73
N GLY A 349 4.81 -7.17 -18.17
CA GLY A 349 4.59 -8.32 -17.29
C GLY A 349 5.11 -8.11 -15.86
N ARG A 350 5.46 -6.87 -15.50
CA ARG A 350 6.28 -6.57 -14.32
C ARG A 350 5.74 -7.08 -12.99
N ALA A 351 4.44 -7.06 -12.76
CA ALA A 351 3.87 -7.60 -11.53
C ALA A 351 3.90 -9.13 -11.51
N ALA A 352 3.46 -9.77 -12.59
CA ALA A 352 3.47 -11.23 -12.68
C ALA A 352 4.88 -11.83 -12.59
N LEU A 353 5.88 -11.15 -13.15
CA LEU A 353 7.27 -11.61 -13.14
C LEU A 353 7.95 -11.59 -11.76
N LEU A 354 7.34 -11.03 -10.72
CA LEU A 354 7.77 -11.27 -9.33
C LEU A 354 7.77 -12.76 -8.99
N ASP A 355 6.93 -13.56 -9.65
CA ASP A 355 6.99 -15.02 -9.53
C ASP A 355 8.36 -15.58 -9.89
N ALA A 356 9.05 -15.02 -10.90
CA ALA A 356 10.41 -15.44 -11.26
C ALA A 356 11.44 -15.18 -10.16
N ILE A 357 11.26 -14.09 -9.40
CA ILE A 357 12.19 -13.68 -8.33
C ILE A 357 11.99 -14.56 -7.08
N TYR A 358 10.73 -14.84 -6.72
CA TYR A 358 10.39 -15.49 -5.45
C TYR A 358 10.02 -16.97 -5.59
N TYR A 359 10.10 -17.53 -6.78
CA TYR A 359 9.82 -18.94 -7.01
C TYR A 359 10.85 -19.83 -6.31
N THR A 360 10.38 -20.77 -5.51
CA THR A 360 11.18 -21.82 -4.89
C THR A 360 10.59 -23.18 -5.29
N PRO A 361 11.23 -23.94 -6.19
CA PRO A 361 10.77 -25.26 -6.56
C PRO A 361 10.70 -26.17 -5.34
N ARG A 362 9.67 -26.99 -5.28
CA ARG A 362 9.52 -28.05 -4.27
C ARG A 362 10.19 -29.34 -4.69
#